data_f46212db2e2046d8d2740a259cb7dc10
#
_entry.id   f46212db2e2046d8d2740a259cb7dc10
#
_cell.length_a   1.000
_cell.length_b   1.000
_cell.length_c   1.000
_cell.angle_alpha   90.00
_cell.angle_beta   90.00
_cell.angle_gamma   90.00
#
_symmetry.space_group_name_H-M   'P 1'
#
loop_
_entity.id
_entity.type
_entity.pdbx_description
1 polymer ?
#
loop_
_entity_poly.entity_id
_entity_poly.type
_entity_poly.pdbx_seq_one_letter_code
_entity_poly.pdbx_strand_id
1 'polypeptide(L)'
;RVLAGAAADIFICHDPFEQKIKEANRWSGVARVGQLRPVLLVRPGNPRQIRSVNDLTNHNLKIGIGDPRYSTCGEIFVELLKKKGLHDAVMPQVALQGRAHAEIANGMILGPLDVVVVWNYVAKLYRDKVELVPTDDSYPEIHVTVVGLTQSPQPTLRDAFLDWCRSDATQKVFTDHGYGPSTKN
;
A
#
# COMPACT_ATOMS: atom_id res chain seq x y z
N ARG A 1 0.12 -13.92 14.73
CA ARG A 1 0.94 -15.12 14.94
C ARG A 1 2.34 -14.77 15.46
N VAL A 2 3.11 -13.88 14.79
CA VAL A 2 4.45 -13.45 15.24
C VAL A 2 4.42 -12.91 16.67
N LEU A 3 3.47 -12.02 16.99
CA LEU A 3 3.28 -11.49 18.35
C LEU A 3 2.90 -12.57 19.38
N ALA A 4 2.26 -13.65 18.92
CA ALA A 4 1.91 -14.81 19.75
C ALA A 4 3.06 -15.83 19.89
N GLY A 5 4.27 -15.51 19.41
CA GLY A 5 5.46 -16.35 19.58
C GLY A 5 5.63 -17.44 18.51
N ALA A 6 4.97 -17.33 17.36
CA ALA A 6 5.23 -18.26 16.25
C ALA A 6 6.69 -18.17 15.81
N ALA A 7 7.33 -19.32 15.59
CA ALA A 7 8.71 -19.39 15.12
C ALA A 7 8.78 -18.79 13.70
N ALA A 8 9.62 -17.80 13.53
CA ALA A 8 9.94 -17.18 12.25
C ALA A 8 11.24 -16.38 12.38
N ASP A 9 11.96 -16.25 11.28
CA ASP A 9 13.21 -15.49 11.21
C ASP A 9 12.96 -14.03 10.85
N ILE A 10 12.07 -13.83 9.89
CA ILE A 10 11.79 -12.55 9.24
C ILE A 10 10.28 -12.30 9.23
N PHE A 11 9.90 -11.03 9.39
CA PHE A 11 8.55 -10.55 9.18
C PHE A 11 8.58 -9.36 8.22
N ILE A 12 7.92 -9.49 7.08
CA ILE A 12 7.78 -8.38 6.12
C ILE A 12 6.44 -7.70 6.38
N CYS A 13 6.48 -6.41 6.61
CA CYS A 13 5.31 -5.61 6.92
C CYS A 13 5.43 -4.19 6.37
N HIS A 14 4.47 -3.36 6.65
CA HIS A 14 4.50 -1.93 6.45
C HIS A 14 4.04 -1.22 7.74
N ASP A 15 4.24 0.10 7.82
CA ASP A 15 3.71 0.89 8.92
C ASP A 15 2.17 0.69 9.08
N PRO A 16 1.65 0.62 10.33
CA PRO A 16 2.34 0.78 11.61
C PRO A 16 2.82 -0.55 12.25
N PHE A 17 2.88 -1.65 11.49
CA PHE A 17 3.15 -2.98 12.07
C PHE A 17 4.58 -3.14 12.60
N GLU A 18 5.56 -2.42 12.03
CA GLU A 18 6.93 -2.39 12.55
C GLU A 18 6.94 -1.97 14.01
N GLN A 19 6.24 -0.89 14.34
CA GLN A 19 6.17 -0.37 15.71
C GLN A 19 5.58 -1.39 16.69
N LYS A 20 4.53 -2.13 16.28
CA LYS A 20 3.93 -3.19 17.11
C LYS A 20 4.91 -4.33 17.42
N ILE A 21 5.80 -4.66 16.49
CA ILE A 21 6.85 -5.67 16.71
C ILE A 21 7.90 -5.16 17.73
N LYS A 22 8.28 -3.87 17.63
CA LYS A 22 9.20 -3.23 18.59
C LYS A 22 8.62 -3.21 20.00
N GLU A 23 7.39 -2.76 20.16
CA GLU A 23 6.68 -2.71 21.44
C GLU A 23 6.53 -4.08 22.10
N ALA A 24 6.42 -5.14 21.31
CA ALA A 24 6.37 -6.51 21.79
C ALA A 24 7.76 -7.12 22.10
N ASN A 25 8.85 -6.35 21.99
CA ASN A 25 10.22 -6.81 22.16
C ASN A 25 10.60 -8.03 21.27
N ARG A 26 10.01 -8.09 20.05
CA ARG A 26 10.27 -9.15 19.08
C ARG A 26 11.20 -8.70 17.93
N TRP A 27 11.74 -7.52 18.03
CA TRP A 27 12.56 -6.86 17.02
C TRP A 27 14.05 -7.03 17.31
N SER A 28 14.84 -7.50 16.33
CA SER A 28 16.30 -7.58 16.40
C SER A 28 17.01 -6.62 15.44
N GLY A 29 16.34 -6.24 14.36
CA GLY A 29 16.86 -5.33 13.35
C GLY A 29 15.85 -5.12 12.25
N VAL A 30 16.13 -4.15 11.37
CA VAL A 30 15.19 -3.73 10.32
C VAL A 30 15.93 -3.33 9.05
N ALA A 31 15.32 -3.61 7.90
CA ALA A 31 15.69 -3.04 6.62
C ALA A 31 14.44 -2.45 5.95
N ARG A 32 14.48 -1.17 5.60
CA ARG A 32 13.43 -0.53 4.79
C ARG A 32 13.73 -0.77 3.32
N VAL A 33 12.76 -1.34 2.59
CA VAL A 33 12.97 -1.82 1.23
C VAL A 33 12.14 -1.10 0.18
N GLY A 34 11.20 -0.28 0.58
CA GLY A 34 10.36 0.51 -0.33
C GLY A 34 9.35 1.36 0.39
N GLN A 35 8.60 2.14 -0.37
CA GLN A 35 7.51 2.96 0.12
C GLN A 35 6.19 2.62 -0.57
N LEU A 36 5.12 2.69 0.20
CA LEU A 36 3.75 2.58 -0.26
C LEU A 36 3.07 3.95 -0.19
N ARG A 37 2.24 4.22 -1.18
CA ARG A 37 1.31 5.34 -1.16
C ARG A 37 0.00 4.96 -1.84
N PRO A 38 -1.15 5.44 -1.39
CA PRO A 38 -2.39 5.32 -2.14
C PRO A 38 -2.26 6.02 -3.50
N VAL A 39 -2.84 5.39 -4.52
CA VAL A 39 -2.92 5.97 -5.87
C VAL A 39 -4.31 5.72 -6.45
N LEU A 40 -4.73 6.59 -7.36
CA LEU A 40 -5.92 6.37 -8.17
C LEU A 40 -5.55 5.61 -9.43
N LEU A 41 -6.22 4.50 -9.69
CA LEU A 41 -6.14 3.81 -10.97
C LEU A 41 -7.48 3.92 -11.68
N VAL A 42 -7.43 4.15 -12.99
CA VAL A 42 -8.57 4.25 -13.88
C VAL A 42 -8.41 3.29 -15.06
N ARG A 43 -9.45 3.10 -15.84
CA ARG A 43 -9.38 2.36 -17.11
C ARG A 43 -8.48 3.09 -18.11
N PRO A 44 -7.82 2.37 -19.02
CA PRO A 44 -7.01 2.98 -20.06
C PRO A 44 -7.81 4.04 -20.86
N GLY A 45 -7.15 5.18 -21.11
CA GLY A 45 -7.76 6.34 -21.75
C GLY A 45 -8.64 7.19 -20.82
N ASN A 46 -8.71 6.85 -19.53
CA ASN A 46 -9.40 7.63 -18.50
C ASN A 46 -10.78 8.17 -18.94
N PRO A 47 -11.75 7.31 -19.26
CA PRO A 47 -13.02 7.72 -19.87
C PRO A 47 -13.86 8.65 -18.98
N ARG A 48 -13.60 8.67 -17.67
CA ARG A 48 -14.26 9.55 -16.70
C ARG A 48 -13.50 10.86 -16.47
N GLN A 49 -12.35 11.05 -17.12
CA GLN A 49 -11.51 12.25 -17.02
C GLN A 49 -11.11 12.60 -15.56
N ILE A 50 -10.86 11.58 -14.74
CA ILE A 50 -10.44 11.74 -13.34
C ILE A 50 -8.96 12.13 -13.33
N ARG A 51 -8.64 13.30 -12.78
CA ARG A 51 -7.27 13.86 -12.73
C ARG A 51 -6.77 14.07 -11.30
N SER A 52 -7.67 14.05 -10.32
CA SER A 52 -7.36 14.29 -8.92
C SER A 52 -8.38 13.62 -8.00
N VAL A 53 -8.11 13.62 -6.70
CA VAL A 53 -9.09 13.18 -5.69
C VAL A 53 -10.34 14.08 -5.68
N ASN A 54 -10.22 15.36 -6.05
CA ASN A 54 -11.38 16.24 -6.12
C ASN A 54 -12.41 15.79 -7.18
N ASP A 55 -11.95 15.17 -8.28
CA ASP A 55 -12.85 14.70 -9.35
C ASP A 55 -13.71 13.51 -8.90
N LEU A 56 -13.36 12.86 -7.77
CA LEU A 56 -14.18 11.80 -7.19
C LEU A 56 -15.50 12.30 -6.61
N THR A 57 -15.68 13.62 -6.48
CA THR A 57 -16.96 14.23 -6.13
C THR A 57 -17.94 14.27 -7.29
N ASN A 58 -17.50 14.02 -8.53
CA ASN A 58 -18.37 13.93 -9.68
C ASN A 58 -19.40 12.82 -9.48
N HIS A 59 -20.67 13.13 -9.69
CA HIS A 59 -21.76 12.21 -9.45
C HIS A 59 -21.73 11.01 -10.41
N ASN A 60 -22.24 9.87 -9.94
CA ASN A 60 -22.36 8.62 -10.69
C ASN A 60 -21.03 7.88 -10.97
N LEU A 61 -20.00 8.08 -10.17
CA LEU A 61 -18.84 7.21 -10.17
C LEU A 61 -19.10 5.94 -9.37
N LYS A 62 -18.48 4.84 -9.80
CA LYS A 62 -18.40 3.60 -9.03
C LYS A 62 -16.95 3.44 -8.56
N ILE A 63 -16.73 3.69 -7.29
CA ILE A 63 -15.39 3.75 -6.67
C ILE A 63 -15.11 2.47 -5.92
N GLY A 64 -13.89 1.93 -6.09
CA GLY A 64 -13.39 0.82 -5.27
C GLY A 64 -12.27 1.29 -4.36
N ILE A 65 -12.31 0.92 -3.08
CA ILE A 65 -11.28 1.25 -2.09
C ILE A 65 -10.92 0.04 -1.23
N GLY A 66 -9.78 0.10 -0.56
CA GLY A 66 -9.51 -0.81 0.55
C GLY A 66 -10.51 -0.58 1.69
N ASP A 67 -11.04 -1.66 2.28
CA ASP A 67 -11.91 -1.54 3.46
C ASP A 67 -11.13 -0.89 4.60
N PRO A 68 -11.46 0.33 5.05
CA PRO A 68 -10.69 1.08 6.03
C PRO A 68 -10.57 0.39 7.40
N ARG A 69 -11.43 -0.60 7.67
CA ARG A 69 -11.35 -1.41 8.90
C ARG A 69 -10.21 -2.43 8.88
N TYR A 70 -9.70 -2.78 7.68
CA TYR A 70 -8.73 -3.85 7.47
C TYR A 70 -7.56 -3.47 6.55
N SER A 71 -7.65 -2.32 5.89
CA SER A 71 -6.68 -1.85 4.90
C SER A 71 -6.14 -0.48 5.29
N THR A 72 -4.86 -0.41 5.60
CA THR A 72 -4.16 0.86 5.85
C THR A 72 -4.28 1.83 4.67
N CYS A 73 -4.26 1.32 3.42
CA CYS A 73 -4.49 2.14 2.23
C CYS A 73 -5.86 2.81 2.25
N GLY A 74 -6.91 2.03 2.58
CA GLY A 74 -8.27 2.56 2.69
C GLY A 74 -8.42 3.54 3.84
N GLU A 75 -7.82 3.25 4.99
CA GLU A 75 -7.81 4.15 6.16
C GLU A 75 -7.18 5.51 5.81
N ILE A 76 -5.97 5.51 5.24
CA ILE A 76 -5.26 6.72 4.82
C ILE A 76 -6.08 7.52 3.79
N PHE A 77 -6.71 6.83 2.84
CA PHE A 77 -7.53 7.51 1.83
C PHE A 77 -8.76 8.17 2.45
N VAL A 78 -9.46 7.49 3.35
CA VAL A 78 -10.63 8.05 4.06
C VAL A 78 -10.20 9.25 4.91
N GLU A 79 -9.07 9.19 5.59
CA GLU A 79 -8.54 10.33 6.34
C GLU A 79 -8.17 11.52 5.43
N LEU A 80 -7.63 11.27 4.23
CA LEU A 80 -7.40 12.32 3.23
C LEU A 80 -8.72 12.98 2.82
N LEU A 81 -9.77 12.20 2.53
CA LEU A 81 -11.09 12.73 2.17
C LEU A 81 -11.67 13.63 3.27
N LYS A 82 -11.54 13.21 4.53
CA LYS A 82 -11.98 14.02 5.68
C LYS A 82 -11.21 15.34 5.76
N LYS A 83 -9.87 15.29 5.65
CA LYS A 83 -9.04 16.50 5.66
C LYS A 83 -9.36 17.48 4.54
N LYS A 84 -9.76 16.98 3.39
CA LYS A 84 -10.18 17.81 2.24
C LYS A 84 -11.66 18.22 2.26
N GLY A 85 -12.45 17.74 3.20
CA GLY A 85 -13.90 17.98 3.24
C GLY A 85 -14.67 17.28 2.11
N LEU A 86 -14.12 16.20 1.54
CA LEU A 86 -14.68 15.46 0.41
C LEU A 86 -15.40 14.17 0.84
N HIS A 87 -15.28 13.78 2.10
CA HIS A 87 -15.77 12.50 2.63
C HIS A 87 -17.23 12.23 2.26
N ASP A 88 -18.12 13.19 2.57
CA ASP A 88 -19.57 13.01 2.43
C ASP A 88 -20.02 13.00 0.95
N ALA A 89 -19.23 13.58 0.05
CA ALA A 89 -19.50 13.55 -1.38
C ALA A 89 -18.98 12.27 -2.05
N VAL A 90 -17.84 11.71 -1.57
CA VAL A 90 -17.17 10.57 -2.20
C VAL A 90 -17.64 9.24 -1.64
N MET A 91 -17.78 9.10 -0.31
CA MET A 91 -18.09 7.80 0.30
C MET A 91 -19.41 7.17 -0.14
N PRO A 92 -20.51 7.92 -0.44
CA PRO A 92 -21.73 7.31 -0.99
C PRO A 92 -21.54 6.66 -2.37
N GLN A 93 -20.48 7.00 -3.10
CA GLN A 93 -20.15 6.46 -4.42
C GLN A 93 -19.24 5.21 -4.34
N VAL A 94 -18.79 4.84 -3.14
CA VAL A 94 -17.97 3.64 -2.93
C VAL A 94 -18.81 2.38 -3.10
N ALA A 95 -18.64 1.73 -4.26
CA ALA A 95 -19.37 0.53 -4.63
C ALA A 95 -18.68 -0.77 -4.19
N LEU A 96 -17.38 -0.70 -3.89
CA LEU A 96 -16.60 -1.85 -3.39
C LEU A 96 -15.63 -1.41 -2.28
N GLN A 97 -15.68 -2.13 -1.17
CA GLN A 97 -14.67 -2.09 -0.11
C GLN A 97 -14.05 -3.48 -0.01
N GLY A 98 -12.84 -3.64 -0.61
CA GLY A 98 -12.16 -4.93 -0.68
C GLY A 98 -11.06 -5.07 0.37
N ARG A 99 -10.72 -6.32 0.71
CA ARG A 99 -9.59 -6.62 1.62
C ARG A 99 -8.27 -6.80 0.88
N ALA A 100 -8.31 -7.17 -0.39
CA ALA A 100 -7.14 -7.38 -1.23
C ALA A 100 -7.12 -6.38 -2.39
N HIS A 101 -5.96 -5.75 -2.63
CA HIS A 101 -5.82 -4.78 -3.71
C HIS A 101 -6.03 -5.40 -5.10
N ALA A 102 -5.69 -6.69 -5.27
CA ALA A 102 -5.99 -7.43 -6.49
C ALA A 102 -7.49 -7.59 -6.75
N GLU A 103 -8.30 -7.83 -5.71
CA GLU A 103 -9.76 -7.86 -5.78
C GLU A 103 -10.31 -6.52 -6.28
N ILE A 104 -9.83 -5.42 -5.68
CA ILE A 104 -10.27 -4.07 -6.02
C ILE A 104 -9.90 -3.72 -7.46
N ALA A 105 -8.64 -3.99 -7.87
CA ALA A 105 -8.18 -3.76 -9.23
C ALA A 105 -8.97 -4.57 -10.27
N ASN A 106 -9.22 -5.85 -9.99
CA ASN A 106 -10.05 -6.70 -10.86
C ASN A 106 -11.50 -6.23 -10.91
N GLY A 107 -12.05 -5.68 -9.85
CA GLY A 107 -13.37 -5.04 -9.83
C GLY A 107 -13.50 -3.89 -10.84
N MET A 108 -12.41 -3.22 -11.17
CA MET A 108 -12.35 -2.22 -12.23
C MET A 108 -12.04 -2.85 -13.60
N ILE A 109 -11.06 -3.73 -13.70
CA ILE A 109 -10.61 -4.33 -14.97
C ILE A 109 -11.72 -5.16 -15.60
N LEU A 110 -12.41 -5.96 -14.83
CA LEU A 110 -13.44 -6.92 -15.28
C LEU A 110 -14.87 -6.52 -14.93
N GLY A 111 -15.03 -5.56 -14.04
CA GLY A 111 -16.31 -5.16 -13.46
C GLY A 111 -16.71 -3.73 -13.78
N PRO A 112 -17.68 -3.19 -13.04
CA PRO A 112 -18.29 -1.91 -13.33
C PRO A 112 -17.59 -0.71 -12.69
N LEU A 113 -16.50 -0.88 -11.93
CA LEU A 113 -15.84 0.25 -11.24
C LEU A 113 -15.20 1.20 -12.25
N ASP A 114 -15.29 2.48 -11.99
CA ASP A 114 -14.71 3.55 -12.81
C ASP A 114 -13.29 3.90 -12.36
N VAL A 115 -13.06 3.89 -11.06
CA VAL A 115 -11.81 4.24 -10.41
C VAL A 115 -11.59 3.41 -9.15
N VAL A 116 -10.33 3.11 -8.86
CA VAL A 116 -9.99 2.40 -7.63
C VAL A 116 -8.83 3.09 -6.91
N VAL A 117 -8.84 2.97 -5.58
CA VAL A 117 -7.74 3.44 -4.71
C VAL A 117 -7.01 2.23 -4.14
N VAL A 118 -5.76 2.10 -4.52
CA VAL A 118 -4.90 0.98 -4.16
C VAL A 118 -3.46 1.45 -3.91
N TRP A 119 -2.59 0.56 -3.45
CA TRP A 119 -1.18 0.88 -3.33
C TRP A 119 -0.50 1.06 -4.71
N ASN A 120 0.51 1.92 -4.76
CA ASN A 120 1.28 2.27 -5.97
C ASN A 120 1.83 1.06 -6.75
N TYR A 121 2.29 0.00 -6.10
CA TYR A 121 2.80 -1.20 -6.78
C TYR A 121 1.74 -1.90 -7.64
N VAL A 122 0.46 -1.73 -7.32
CA VAL A 122 -0.65 -2.33 -8.08
C VAL A 122 -0.72 -1.74 -9.50
N ALA A 123 -0.38 -0.45 -9.67
CA ALA A 123 -0.27 0.17 -11.00
C ALA A 123 0.74 -0.56 -11.89
N LYS A 124 1.89 -0.95 -11.32
CA LYS A 124 2.92 -1.70 -12.05
C LYS A 124 2.49 -3.13 -12.36
N LEU A 125 1.81 -3.78 -11.41
CA LEU A 125 1.31 -5.15 -11.57
C LEU A 125 0.30 -5.28 -12.72
N TYR A 126 -0.54 -4.25 -12.92
CA TYR A 126 -1.61 -4.24 -13.92
C TYR A 126 -1.39 -3.20 -15.04
N ARG A 127 -0.15 -2.75 -15.27
CA ARG A 127 0.24 -1.63 -16.16
C ARG A 127 -0.44 -1.64 -17.54
N ASP A 128 -0.72 -2.82 -18.11
CA ASP A 128 -1.33 -2.95 -19.43
C ASP A 128 -2.88 -2.88 -19.40
N LYS A 129 -3.46 -2.80 -18.22
CA LYS A 129 -4.90 -2.86 -17.97
C LYS A 129 -5.46 -1.65 -17.21
N VAL A 130 -4.58 -0.82 -16.69
CA VAL A 130 -4.94 0.36 -15.88
C VAL A 130 -4.09 1.55 -16.26
N GLU A 131 -4.60 2.73 -15.96
CA GLU A 131 -3.88 3.99 -16.07
C GLU A 131 -3.76 4.62 -14.68
N LEU A 132 -2.54 5.03 -14.33
CA LEU A 132 -2.26 5.72 -13.08
C LEU A 132 -2.63 7.19 -13.22
N VAL A 133 -3.48 7.69 -12.35
CA VAL A 133 -3.76 9.13 -12.22
C VAL A 133 -2.74 9.73 -11.27
N PRO A 134 -1.88 10.66 -11.72
CA PRO A 134 -1.01 11.41 -10.83
C PRO A 134 -1.85 12.23 -9.86
N THR A 135 -1.52 12.17 -8.58
CA THR A 135 -2.15 13.02 -7.56
C THR A 135 -1.07 13.79 -6.82
N ASP A 136 -1.35 15.06 -6.53
CA ASP A 136 -0.48 15.91 -5.71
C ASP A 136 -0.81 15.80 -4.23
N ASP A 137 -1.55 14.78 -3.85
CA ASP A 137 -1.99 14.58 -2.49
C ASP A 137 -0.83 14.18 -1.59
N SER A 138 -0.70 14.89 -0.49
CA SER A 138 0.25 14.55 0.56
C SER A 138 -0.29 13.40 1.40
N TYR A 139 0.30 12.24 1.24
CA TYR A 139 0.08 11.07 2.09
C TYR A 139 1.21 10.91 3.10
N PRO A 140 0.96 10.30 4.26
CA PRO A 140 2.03 9.89 5.13
C PRO A 140 2.95 8.90 4.41
N GLU A 141 4.25 8.97 4.67
CA GLU A 141 5.19 7.96 4.19
C GLU A 141 4.89 6.63 4.88
N ILE A 142 4.62 5.60 4.08
CA ILE A 142 4.40 4.23 4.56
C ILE A 142 5.55 3.38 4.05
N HIS A 143 6.39 2.93 4.97
CA HIS A 143 7.55 2.11 4.62
C HIS A 143 7.17 0.63 4.53
N VAL A 144 7.71 -0.05 3.55
CA VAL A 144 7.78 -1.51 3.53
C VAL A 144 9.07 -1.91 4.23
N THR A 145 8.92 -2.72 5.25
CA THR A 145 9.98 -3.05 6.19
C THR A 145 10.15 -4.56 6.31
N VAL A 146 11.39 -5.00 6.25
CA VAL A 146 11.82 -6.35 6.60
C VAL A 146 12.34 -6.30 8.03
N VAL A 147 11.65 -6.98 8.93
CA VAL A 147 11.98 -7.02 10.36
C VAL A 147 12.60 -8.36 10.70
N GLY A 148 13.80 -8.36 11.27
CA GLY A 148 14.41 -9.54 11.88
C GLY A 148 13.79 -9.79 13.24
N LEU A 149 13.45 -11.04 13.53
CA LEU A 149 12.77 -11.41 14.77
C LEU A 149 13.74 -11.97 15.81
N THR A 150 13.55 -11.58 17.08
CA THR A 150 14.41 -12.04 18.19
C THR A 150 14.32 -13.54 18.41
N GLN A 151 13.18 -14.16 18.09
CA GLN A 151 12.96 -15.61 18.24
C GLN A 151 13.48 -16.45 17.07
N SER A 152 14.25 -15.86 16.14
CA SER A 152 14.84 -16.59 15.03
C SER A 152 15.74 -17.75 15.52
N PRO A 153 15.55 -18.99 15.05
CA PRO A 153 16.45 -20.08 15.30
C PRO A 153 17.77 -19.98 14.52
N GLN A 154 17.87 -19.02 13.58
CA GLN A 154 19.04 -18.82 12.71
C GLN A 154 19.47 -17.34 12.68
N PRO A 155 19.91 -16.77 13.81
CA PRO A 155 20.16 -15.33 13.93
C PRO A 155 21.20 -14.82 12.94
N THR A 156 22.26 -15.58 12.67
CA THR A 156 23.31 -15.20 11.70
C THR A 156 22.76 -15.07 10.29
N LEU A 157 21.93 -16.03 9.85
CA LEU A 157 21.32 -15.99 8.52
C LEU A 157 20.28 -14.88 8.42
N ARG A 158 19.49 -14.67 9.46
CA ARG A 158 18.56 -13.55 9.57
C ARG A 158 19.25 -12.22 9.35
N ASP A 159 20.38 -11.99 10.05
CA ASP A 159 21.11 -10.73 10.00
C ASP A 159 21.77 -10.53 8.62
N ALA A 160 22.35 -11.57 8.06
CA ALA A 160 22.88 -11.54 6.68
C ALA A 160 21.78 -11.20 5.64
N PHE A 161 20.55 -11.72 5.84
CA PHE A 161 19.42 -11.39 4.97
C PHE A 161 19.00 -9.92 5.12
N LEU A 162 18.97 -9.38 6.35
CA LEU A 162 18.69 -7.96 6.56
C LEU A 162 19.74 -7.07 5.90
N ASP A 163 21.02 -7.43 5.97
CA ASP A 163 22.10 -6.69 5.30
C ASP A 163 21.94 -6.71 3.78
N TRP A 164 21.59 -7.87 3.22
CA TRP A 164 21.26 -7.97 1.80
C TRP A 164 20.05 -7.10 1.43
N CYS A 165 19.02 -7.06 2.26
CA CYS A 165 17.84 -6.21 2.04
C CYS A 165 18.17 -4.71 2.00
N ARG A 166 19.24 -4.26 2.66
CA ARG A 166 19.71 -2.87 2.62
C ARG A 166 20.49 -2.52 1.35
N SER A 167 20.86 -3.51 0.54
CA SER A 167 21.66 -3.31 -0.67
C SER A 167 20.89 -2.56 -1.77
N ASP A 168 21.62 -1.86 -2.62
CA ASP A 168 21.04 -1.16 -3.78
C ASP A 168 20.35 -2.15 -4.75
N ALA A 169 20.84 -3.39 -4.83
CA ALA A 169 20.22 -4.44 -5.63
C ALA A 169 18.79 -4.75 -5.17
N THR A 170 18.56 -4.87 -3.85
CA THR A 170 17.23 -5.09 -3.30
C THR A 170 16.35 -3.86 -3.48
N GLN A 171 16.88 -2.65 -3.24
CA GLN A 171 16.14 -1.42 -3.48
C GLN A 171 15.65 -1.33 -4.94
N LYS A 172 16.50 -1.70 -5.88
CA LYS A 172 16.14 -1.75 -7.29
C LYS A 172 15.00 -2.75 -7.56
N VAL A 173 15.03 -3.94 -6.96
CA VAL A 173 13.95 -4.93 -7.11
C VAL A 173 12.60 -4.35 -6.69
N PHE A 174 12.52 -3.71 -5.53
CA PHE A 174 11.27 -3.10 -5.06
C PHE A 174 10.81 -1.96 -5.99
N THR A 175 11.72 -1.08 -6.41
CA THR A 175 11.40 0.01 -7.35
C THR A 175 10.92 -0.53 -8.70
N ASP A 176 11.57 -1.56 -9.24
CA ASP A 176 11.17 -2.21 -10.49
C ASP A 176 9.77 -2.84 -10.39
N HIS A 177 9.32 -3.18 -9.18
CA HIS A 177 7.97 -3.70 -8.91
C HIS A 177 6.96 -2.61 -8.51
N GLY A 178 7.32 -1.34 -8.62
CA GLY A 178 6.39 -0.21 -8.46
C GLY A 178 6.26 0.33 -7.03
N TYR A 179 7.11 -0.10 -6.12
CA TYR A 179 7.23 0.56 -4.81
C TYR A 179 8.00 1.87 -4.97
N GLY A 180 7.71 2.84 -4.11
CA GLY A 180 8.53 4.04 -4.02
C GLY A 180 9.94 3.75 -3.49
N PRO A 181 10.92 4.64 -3.74
CA PRO A 181 12.27 4.47 -3.22
C PRO A 181 12.25 4.49 -1.70
N SER A 182 13.04 3.61 -1.09
CA SER A 182 13.23 3.62 0.36
C SER A 182 14.11 4.80 0.76
N THR A 183 13.73 5.51 1.82
CA THR A 183 14.66 6.43 2.49
C THR A 183 15.74 5.57 3.15
N LYS A 184 17.00 5.74 2.70
CA LYS A 184 18.14 5.09 3.36
C LYS A 184 18.18 5.55 4.83
N ASN A 185 18.15 4.60 5.76
CA ASN A 185 18.45 4.85 7.16
C ASN A 185 19.94 5.15 7.33
#